data_8665813ea4e8ca99a83df3bcdb6a86bc
#
_entry.id   8665813ea4e8ca99a83df3bcdb6a86bc
#
_cell.length_a   1.000
_cell.length_b   1.000
_cell.length_c   1.000
_cell.angle_alpha   90.00
_cell.angle_beta   90.00
_cell.angle_gamma   90.00
#
_symmetry.space_group_name_H-M   'P 1'
#
loop_
_entity.id
_entity.type
_entity.pdbx_description
1 polymer ?
#
loop_
_entity_poly.entity_id
_entity_poly.type
_entity_poly.pdbx_seq_one_letter_code
_entity_poly.pdbx_strand_id
1 'polypeptide(L)'
;MSQRPSDSFGRNAALVAAVLGWMFDGFEIGLFPLVGPRALDDLLAGQLAADPAAKDAWFGSIMAVFLVGAACGGVLFGWLGDRIGRVRAMSASILTYSVFTGVCGFATDAWQIAAARFVASLGMGGEWALGVALVSELWPDASRPLLAGIIGAAANAGMALVAVVSLLLVSIVATARDGLLAAGLGEATVEWLTRGDAWRLLMMAGALPGLLVFFIRMLVPESERWEESRAQGATSHWVTRDLLGVLGGGLAVLAIVGVWMPGGLVARTGSGLAGAVATLTGLGLALVGFLHPVRGYLRRAEAAGAISADSARRPRRHLLLAACLAGVPLMGTWGSVQWIVKWAIAVDKAAVAAGGSPAWHAKEATQIAMGIGAIVGTIVVALAAGRFGRRIAYLALCAASIASIAALYLGFRSYGGWFLLAAAVVNATTAGFYGWFPLVLPELFPTAVRTTAQGFAYNFGRVLAAIGSLQTAPLVAFFARGLDPARMEVEAFPRAGLWLSAIYLLGAALIWLIPETKGRPLPE
;
A
#
# COMPACT_ATOMS: atom_id res chain seq x y z
N MET A 1 6.20 -17.64 36.18
CA MET A 1 6.70 -18.37 35.01
C MET A 1 7.97 -17.70 34.52
N SER A 2 9.11 -18.40 34.58
CA SER A 2 10.43 -17.86 34.25
C SER A 2 10.50 -17.65 32.72
N GLN A 3 10.70 -16.41 32.32
CA GLN A 3 10.97 -16.07 30.92
C GLN A 3 12.26 -16.79 30.47
N ARG A 4 12.18 -17.59 29.42
CA ARG A 4 13.36 -18.27 28.86
C ARG A 4 14.30 -17.25 28.23
N PRO A 5 15.63 -17.36 28.40
CA PRO A 5 16.60 -16.43 27.80
C PRO A 5 16.60 -16.37 26.26
N SER A 6 15.94 -17.33 25.59
CA SER A 6 15.78 -17.39 24.12
C SER A 6 14.80 -16.35 23.53
N ASP A 7 13.98 -15.67 24.38
CA ASP A 7 12.89 -14.81 23.91
C ASP A 7 13.34 -13.52 23.23
N SER A 8 14.50 -12.95 23.60
CA SER A 8 14.95 -11.68 23.01
C SER A 8 15.42 -11.81 21.57
N PHE A 9 16.13 -12.89 21.22
CA PHE A 9 16.61 -13.13 19.87
C PHE A 9 15.46 -13.38 18.90
N GLY A 10 14.52 -14.26 19.27
CA GLY A 10 13.35 -14.57 18.44
C GLY A 10 12.45 -13.35 18.23
N ARG A 11 12.24 -12.53 19.28
CA ARG A 11 11.50 -11.26 19.16
C ARG A 11 12.19 -10.28 18.21
N ASN A 12 13.50 -10.09 18.34
CA ASN A 12 14.27 -9.23 17.44
C ASN A 12 14.23 -9.75 16.01
N ALA A 13 14.33 -11.06 15.80
CA ALA A 13 14.20 -11.68 14.48
C ALA A 13 12.80 -11.43 13.87
N ALA A 14 11.73 -11.51 14.67
CA ALA A 14 10.37 -11.18 14.23
C ALA A 14 10.23 -9.72 13.81
N LEU A 15 10.82 -8.78 14.57
CA LEU A 15 10.82 -7.36 14.23
C LEU A 15 11.59 -7.12 12.92
N VAL A 16 12.79 -7.66 12.79
CA VAL A 16 13.62 -7.53 11.57
C VAL A 16 12.86 -8.10 10.37
N ALA A 17 12.24 -9.27 10.52
CA ALA A 17 11.45 -9.89 9.46
C ALA A 17 10.26 -9.01 9.03
N ALA A 18 9.51 -8.46 9.99
CA ALA A 18 8.38 -7.56 9.70
C ALA A 18 8.84 -6.24 9.04
N VAL A 19 9.97 -5.68 9.50
CA VAL A 19 10.54 -4.44 8.93
C VAL A 19 11.07 -4.68 7.51
N LEU A 20 11.85 -5.74 7.29
CA LEU A 20 12.39 -6.06 5.97
C LEU A 20 11.28 -6.42 4.98
N GLY A 21 10.30 -7.23 5.41
CA GLY A 21 9.17 -7.55 4.57
C GLY A 21 8.41 -6.31 4.15
N TRP A 22 8.03 -5.46 5.09
CA TRP A 22 7.32 -4.23 4.79
C TRP A 22 8.15 -3.22 3.99
N MET A 23 9.48 -3.23 4.15
CA MET A 23 10.40 -2.46 3.30
C MET A 23 10.40 -2.98 1.86
N PHE A 24 10.41 -4.29 1.67
CA PHE A 24 10.31 -4.88 0.35
C PHE A 24 8.95 -4.66 -0.30
N ASP A 25 7.85 -4.63 0.47
CA ASP A 25 6.53 -4.22 -0.03
C ASP A 25 6.58 -2.78 -0.58
N GLY A 26 7.20 -1.85 0.15
CA GLY A 26 7.39 -0.48 -0.31
C GLY A 26 8.25 -0.38 -1.58
N PHE A 27 9.31 -1.17 -1.66
CA PHE A 27 10.15 -1.27 -2.86
C PHE A 27 9.34 -1.81 -4.04
N GLU A 28 8.57 -2.87 -3.86
CA GLU A 28 7.71 -3.49 -4.87
C GLU A 28 6.66 -2.51 -5.41
N ILE A 29 6.01 -1.72 -4.53
CA ILE A 29 5.05 -0.69 -4.91
C ILE A 29 5.72 0.34 -5.83
N GLY A 30 6.95 0.75 -5.52
CA GLY A 30 7.71 1.74 -6.29
C GLY A 30 8.37 1.19 -7.55
N LEU A 31 8.66 -0.11 -7.60
CA LEU A 31 9.40 -0.74 -8.69
C LEU A 31 8.66 -0.64 -10.03
N PHE A 32 7.37 -0.98 -10.06
CA PHE A 32 6.62 -0.94 -11.32
C PHE A 32 6.45 0.48 -11.90
N PRO A 33 6.16 1.53 -11.13
CA PRO A 33 6.25 2.90 -11.64
C PRO A 33 7.60 3.29 -12.25
N LEU A 34 8.70 2.69 -11.79
CA LEU A 34 10.03 2.91 -12.34
C LEU A 34 10.22 2.18 -13.69
N VAL A 35 9.93 0.88 -13.72
CA VAL A 35 10.27 0.03 -14.88
C VAL A 35 9.09 -0.21 -15.84
N GLY A 36 7.86 -0.07 -15.37
CA GLY A 36 6.64 -0.36 -16.13
C GLY A 36 6.52 0.41 -17.44
N PRO A 37 6.81 1.73 -17.50
CA PRO A 37 6.79 2.46 -18.76
C PRO A 37 7.72 1.86 -19.83
N ARG A 38 8.93 1.38 -19.43
CA ARG A 38 9.89 0.74 -20.34
C ARG A 38 9.48 -0.67 -20.74
N ALA A 39 8.91 -1.41 -19.78
CA ALA A 39 8.34 -2.74 -20.07
C ALA A 39 7.19 -2.63 -21.10
N LEU A 40 6.31 -1.65 -20.97
CA LEU A 40 5.20 -1.44 -21.89
C LEU A 40 5.67 -0.92 -23.26
N ASP A 41 6.71 -0.08 -23.32
CA ASP A 41 7.34 0.29 -24.60
C ASP A 41 7.87 -0.93 -25.36
N ASP A 42 8.49 -1.88 -24.64
CA ASP A 42 9.03 -3.11 -25.22
C ASP A 42 7.90 -4.09 -25.64
N LEU A 43 6.91 -4.32 -24.77
CA LEU A 43 5.85 -5.30 -25.02
C LEU A 43 4.77 -4.84 -25.98
N LEU A 44 4.54 -3.53 -26.10
CA LEU A 44 3.51 -2.94 -26.97
C LEU A 44 4.08 -2.31 -28.23
N ALA A 45 5.35 -2.51 -28.55
CA ALA A 45 6.04 -1.84 -29.66
C ALA A 45 5.26 -1.90 -30.99
N GLY A 46 4.61 -3.04 -31.29
CA GLY A 46 3.76 -3.20 -32.48
C GLY A 46 2.41 -2.47 -32.43
N GLN A 47 1.89 -2.18 -31.23
CA GLN A 47 0.57 -1.52 -31.04
C GLN A 47 0.70 -0.01 -30.90
N LEU A 48 1.80 0.50 -30.35
CA LEU A 48 1.98 1.93 -30.06
C LEU A 48 2.02 2.80 -31.31
N ALA A 49 2.38 2.25 -32.47
CA ALA A 49 2.34 2.93 -33.72
C ALA A 49 0.89 3.26 -34.18
N ALA A 50 -0.07 2.39 -33.82
CA ALA A 50 -1.49 2.55 -34.16
C ALA A 50 -2.29 3.25 -33.03
N ASP A 51 -1.92 3.02 -31.76
CA ASP A 51 -2.57 3.58 -30.57
C ASP A 51 -1.54 4.01 -29.51
N PRO A 52 -1.05 5.24 -29.55
CA PRO A 52 -0.13 5.76 -28.53
C PRO A 52 -0.71 5.80 -27.12
N ALA A 53 -2.04 5.83 -26.95
CA ALA A 53 -2.70 5.85 -25.65
C ALA A 53 -2.72 4.46 -24.98
N ALA A 54 -2.46 3.39 -25.72
CA ALA A 54 -2.46 2.03 -25.19
C ALA A 54 -1.49 1.85 -24.00
N LYS A 55 -0.35 2.54 -24.01
CA LYS A 55 0.64 2.50 -22.92
C LYS A 55 0.07 2.97 -21.58
N ASP A 56 -0.53 4.17 -21.58
CA ASP A 56 -1.10 4.73 -20.36
C ASP A 56 -2.30 3.92 -19.87
N ALA A 57 -3.08 3.38 -20.80
CA ALA A 57 -4.20 2.49 -20.51
C ALA A 57 -3.75 1.19 -19.81
N TRP A 58 -2.73 0.53 -20.34
CA TRP A 58 -2.15 -0.67 -19.74
C TRP A 58 -1.48 -0.38 -18.41
N PHE A 59 -0.72 0.72 -18.30
CA PHE A 59 -0.09 1.13 -17.05
C PHE A 59 -1.13 1.33 -15.93
N GLY A 60 -2.18 2.10 -16.22
CA GLY A 60 -3.28 2.33 -15.28
C GLY A 60 -4.00 1.03 -14.89
N SER A 61 -4.22 0.14 -15.85
CA SER A 61 -4.87 -1.16 -15.63
C SER A 61 -4.05 -2.07 -14.73
N ILE A 62 -2.75 -2.19 -14.97
CA ILE A 62 -1.84 -3.00 -14.15
C ILE A 62 -1.78 -2.46 -12.72
N MET A 63 -1.72 -1.14 -12.54
CA MET A 63 -1.75 -0.50 -11.22
C MET A 63 -3.08 -0.75 -10.50
N ALA A 64 -4.20 -0.65 -11.21
CA ALA A 64 -5.51 -0.92 -10.62
C ALA A 64 -5.67 -2.39 -10.20
N VAL A 65 -5.29 -3.32 -11.06
CA VAL A 65 -5.32 -4.77 -10.78
C VAL A 65 -4.42 -5.12 -9.59
N PHE A 66 -3.25 -4.49 -9.48
CA PHE A 66 -2.35 -4.63 -8.33
C PHE A 66 -3.01 -4.18 -7.01
N LEU A 67 -3.69 -3.04 -7.00
CA LEU A 67 -4.40 -2.57 -5.80
C LEU A 67 -5.54 -3.50 -5.39
N VAL A 68 -6.25 -4.07 -6.37
CA VAL A 68 -7.31 -5.07 -6.13
C VAL A 68 -6.73 -6.34 -5.53
N GLY A 69 -5.64 -6.85 -6.10
CA GLY A 69 -4.95 -8.03 -5.56
C GLY A 69 -4.51 -7.81 -4.12
N ALA A 70 -3.93 -6.65 -3.80
CA ALA A 70 -3.55 -6.32 -2.43
C ALA A 70 -4.75 -6.27 -1.47
N ALA A 71 -5.90 -5.75 -1.92
CA ALA A 71 -7.11 -5.73 -1.10
C ALA A 71 -7.63 -7.16 -0.81
N CYS A 72 -7.67 -8.02 -1.81
CA CYS A 72 -8.03 -9.43 -1.65
C CYS A 72 -7.02 -10.16 -0.75
N GLY A 73 -5.74 -9.93 -0.97
CA GLY A 73 -4.63 -10.55 -0.27
C GLY A 73 -4.62 -10.25 1.22
N GLY A 74 -4.95 -9.02 1.60
CA GLY A 74 -5.05 -8.62 3.00
C GLY A 74 -6.05 -9.46 3.79
N VAL A 75 -7.19 -9.78 3.19
CA VAL A 75 -8.21 -10.63 3.82
C VAL A 75 -7.81 -12.11 3.72
N LEU A 76 -7.31 -12.56 2.56
CA LEU A 76 -6.90 -13.95 2.31
C LEU A 76 -5.79 -14.39 3.25
N PHE A 77 -4.66 -13.67 3.27
CA PHE A 77 -3.52 -14.03 4.11
C PHE A 77 -3.77 -13.69 5.58
N GLY A 78 -4.60 -12.67 5.88
CA GLY A 78 -5.10 -12.42 7.22
C GLY A 78 -5.88 -13.63 7.75
N TRP A 79 -6.85 -14.16 6.99
CA TRP A 79 -7.58 -15.38 7.30
C TRP A 79 -6.64 -16.58 7.48
N LEU A 80 -5.64 -16.70 6.61
CA LEU A 80 -4.63 -17.75 6.73
C LEU A 80 -3.84 -17.61 8.04
N GLY A 81 -3.43 -16.38 8.40
CA GLY A 81 -2.71 -16.08 9.64
C GLY A 81 -3.48 -16.39 10.91
N ASP A 82 -4.78 -16.15 10.91
CA ASP A 82 -5.63 -16.51 12.06
C ASP A 82 -5.85 -18.03 12.15
N ARG A 83 -5.82 -18.75 11.02
CA ARG A 83 -6.08 -20.20 10.95
C ARG A 83 -4.85 -21.07 11.17
N ILE A 84 -3.70 -20.76 10.55
CA ILE A 84 -2.51 -21.62 10.53
C ILE A 84 -1.29 -21.04 11.25
N GLY A 85 -1.39 -19.79 11.73
CA GLY A 85 -0.32 -19.06 12.43
C GLY A 85 0.26 -17.91 11.61
N ARG A 86 0.80 -16.92 12.35
CA ARG A 86 1.30 -15.67 11.75
C ARG A 86 2.54 -15.90 10.91
N VAL A 87 3.50 -16.65 11.42
CA VAL A 87 4.80 -16.91 10.77
C VAL A 87 4.62 -17.75 9.50
N ARG A 88 3.76 -18.78 9.53
CA ARG A 88 3.49 -19.61 8.37
C ARG A 88 2.80 -18.83 7.26
N ALA A 89 1.78 -18.05 7.61
CA ALA A 89 1.05 -17.23 6.65
C ALA A 89 1.94 -16.12 6.07
N MET A 90 2.79 -15.46 6.89
CA MET A 90 3.76 -14.45 6.46
C MET A 90 4.78 -15.04 5.48
N SER A 91 5.30 -16.24 5.76
CA SER A 91 6.21 -16.94 4.83
C SER A 91 5.55 -17.22 3.48
N ALA A 92 4.29 -17.68 3.48
CA ALA A 92 3.54 -17.93 2.25
C ALA A 92 3.24 -16.62 1.49
N SER A 93 2.94 -15.54 2.20
CA SER A 93 2.70 -14.20 1.66
C SER A 93 3.94 -13.67 0.92
N ILE A 94 5.10 -13.67 1.60
CA ILE A 94 6.39 -13.22 1.02
C ILE A 94 6.77 -14.06 -0.18
N LEU A 95 6.64 -15.38 -0.09
CA LEU A 95 6.96 -16.27 -1.21
C LEU A 95 6.05 -15.99 -2.42
N THR A 96 4.77 -15.74 -2.18
CA THR A 96 3.81 -15.45 -3.25
C THR A 96 4.21 -14.17 -3.99
N TYR A 97 4.41 -13.05 -3.29
CA TYR A 97 4.74 -11.82 -3.99
C TYR A 97 6.12 -11.87 -4.65
N SER A 98 7.10 -12.45 -4.00
CA SER A 98 8.46 -12.53 -4.54
C SER A 98 8.53 -13.36 -5.83
N VAL A 99 7.93 -14.56 -5.83
CA VAL A 99 7.92 -15.42 -7.02
C VAL A 99 7.21 -14.74 -8.18
N PHE A 100 6.01 -14.19 -7.96
CA PHE A 100 5.23 -13.62 -9.04
C PHE A 100 5.74 -12.26 -9.52
N THR A 101 6.44 -11.49 -8.69
CA THR A 101 7.20 -10.31 -9.16
C THR A 101 8.35 -10.76 -10.07
N GLY A 102 9.10 -11.78 -9.68
CA GLY A 102 10.14 -12.35 -10.54
C GLY A 102 9.60 -12.89 -11.87
N VAL A 103 8.43 -13.53 -11.85
CA VAL A 103 7.75 -14.03 -13.06
C VAL A 103 7.40 -12.91 -14.03
N CYS A 104 7.11 -11.68 -13.57
CA CYS A 104 6.89 -10.53 -14.45
C CYS A 104 8.06 -10.29 -15.41
N GLY A 105 9.31 -10.59 -15.01
CA GLY A 105 10.50 -10.41 -15.85
C GLY A 105 10.52 -11.32 -17.09
N PHE A 106 9.73 -12.39 -17.11
CA PHE A 106 9.61 -13.32 -18.25
C PHE A 106 8.43 -13.00 -19.17
N ALA A 107 7.67 -11.93 -18.89
CA ALA A 107 6.49 -11.60 -19.66
C ALA A 107 6.84 -11.25 -21.12
N THR A 108 6.00 -11.73 -22.05
CA THR A 108 6.03 -11.41 -23.49
C THR A 108 4.87 -10.52 -23.90
N ASP A 109 3.87 -10.33 -23.02
CA ASP A 109 2.69 -9.52 -23.23
C ASP A 109 2.31 -8.73 -21.98
N ALA A 110 1.68 -7.58 -22.14
CA ALA A 110 1.25 -6.71 -21.05
C ALA A 110 0.23 -7.37 -20.10
N TRP A 111 -0.66 -8.24 -20.61
CA TRP A 111 -1.64 -8.96 -19.81
C TRP A 111 -0.97 -9.97 -18.84
N GLN A 112 0.18 -10.55 -19.23
CA GLN A 112 0.94 -11.47 -18.37
C GLN A 112 1.52 -10.72 -17.16
N ILE A 113 2.02 -9.49 -17.38
CA ILE A 113 2.43 -8.61 -16.26
C ILE A 113 1.22 -8.32 -15.37
N ALA A 114 0.05 -7.97 -15.93
CA ALA A 114 -1.15 -7.70 -15.15
C ALA A 114 -1.55 -8.90 -14.28
N ALA A 115 -1.56 -10.11 -14.85
CA ALA A 115 -1.91 -11.34 -14.15
C ALA A 115 -0.89 -11.69 -13.05
N ALA A 116 0.41 -11.64 -13.36
CA ALA A 116 1.46 -11.92 -12.39
C ALA A 116 1.48 -10.89 -11.25
N ARG A 117 1.31 -9.60 -11.55
CA ARG A 117 1.20 -8.54 -10.54
C ARG A 117 -0.05 -8.66 -9.68
N PHE A 118 -1.17 -9.14 -10.22
CA PHE A 118 -2.34 -9.46 -9.40
C PHE A 118 -2.00 -10.51 -8.34
N VAL A 119 -1.35 -11.61 -8.72
CA VAL A 119 -0.99 -12.68 -7.79
C VAL A 119 0.11 -12.20 -6.81
N ALA A 120 1.11 -11.46 -7.30
CA ALA A 120 2.12 -10.84 -6.44
C ALA A 120 1.46 -9.96 -5.36
N SER A 121 0.53 -9.12 -5.76
CA SER A 121 -0.14 -8.20 -4.82
C SER A 121 -1.07 -8.91 -3.83
N LEU A 122 -1.59 -10.11 -4.13
CA LEU A 122 -2.25 -10.95 -3.12
C LEU A 122 -1.28 -11.25 -1.95
N GLY A 123 -0.05 -11.64 -2.25
CA GLY A 123 0.98 -11.85 -1.23
C GLY A 123 1.23 -10.57 -0.43
N MET A 124 1.61 -9.49 -1.10
CA MET A 124 1.93 -8.21 -0.48
C MET A 124 0.81 -7.67 0.44
N GLY A 125 -0.46 -7.82 0.03
CA GLY A 125 -1.59 -7.32 0.81
C GLY A 125 -1.73 -7.95 2.20
N GLY A 126 -1.28 -9.19 2.37
CA GLY A 126 -1.36 -9.92 3.64
C GLY A 126 -0.22 -9.65 4.59
N GLU A 127 0.96 -9.36 4.07
CA GLU A 127 2.19 -9.30 4.86
C GLU A 127 2.14 -8.26 5.98
N TRP A 128 1.65 -7.07 5.69
CA TRP A 128 1.53 -6.01 6.68
C TRP A 128 0.70 -6.42 7.91
N ALA A 129 -0.47 -7.01 7.68
CA ALA A 129 -1.36 -7.40 8.79
C ALA A 129 -0.73 -8.52 9.64
N LEU A 130 -0.02 -9.45 9.01
CA LEU A 130 0.66 -10.55 9.68
C LEU A 130 1.87 -10.08 10.50
N GLY A 131 2.72 -9.24 9.92
CA GLY A 131 3.89 -8.68 10.60
C GLY A 131 3.50 -7.79 11.78
N VAL A 132 2.50 -6.90 11.60
CA VAL A 132 1.97 -6.05 12.67
C VAL A 132 1.35 -6.88 13.80
N ALA A 133 0.56 -7.90 13.49
CA ALA A 133 -0.02 -8.79 14.51
C ALA A 133 1.08 -9.52 15.29
N LEU A 134 2.03 -10.14 14.58
CA LEU A 134 3.13 -10.88 15.18
C LEU A 134 3.96 -10.00 16.14
N VAL A 135 4.41 -8.82 15.69
CA VAL A 135 5.19 -7.90 16.51
C VAL A 135 4.38 -7.40 17.70
N SER A 136 3.11 -7.02 17.51
CA SER A 136 2.25 -6.54 18.60
C SER A 136 1.97 -7.62 19.67
N GLU A 137 1.97 -8.89 19.28
CA GLU A 137 1.73 -10.05 20.16
C GLU A 137 2.99 -10.48 20.93
N LEU A 138 4.19 -10.31 20.33
CA LEU A 138 5.47 -10.71 20.93
C LEU A 138 6.10 -9.65 21.84
N TRP A 139 5.77 -8.36 21.67
CA TRP A 139 6.42 -7.27 22.37
C TRP A 139 5.56 -6.65 23.48
N PRO A 140 6.19 -6.16 24.60
CA PRO A 140 5.49 -5.48 25.68
C PRO A 140 4.77 -4.21 25.22
N ASP A 141 3.70 -3.85 25.90
CA ASP A 141 2.84 -2.71 25.59
C ASP A 141 3.60 -1.37 25.54
N ALA A 142 4.59 -1.19 26.42
CA ALA A 142 5.39 0.04 26.49
C ALA A 142 6.21 0.31 25.22
N SER A 143 6.64 -0.74 24.50
CA SER A 143 7.47 -0.64 23.30
C SER A 143 6.66 -0.47 22.01
N ARG A 144 5.37 -0.79 22.03
CA ARG A 144 4.52 -0.80 20.82
C ARG A 144 4.53 0.49 20.03
N PRO A 145 4.49 1.71 20.63
CA PRO A 145 4.49 2.94 19.82
C PRO A 145 5.76 3.08 18.97
N LEU A 146 6.93 2.79 19.52
CA LEU A 146 8.18 2.88 18.75
C LEU A 146 8.22 1.83 17.65
N LEU A 147 7.85 0.59 17.94
CA LEU A 147 7.86 -0.51 16.98
C LEU A 147 6.86 -0.27 15.84
N ALA A 148 5.67 0.24 16.16
CA ALA A 148 4.69 0.64 15.17
C ALA A 148 5.22 1.73 14.24
N GLY A 149 5.94 2.71 14.77
CA GLY A 149 6.61 3.74 13.99
C GLY A 149 7.69 3.18 13.06
N ILE A 150 8.52 2.26 13.55
CA ILE A 150 9.57 1.59 12.76
C ILE A 150 8.96 0.75 11.63
N ILE A 151 7.92 -0.05 11.91
CA ILE A 151 7.21 -0.82 10.88
C ILE A 151 6.60 0.13 9.85
N GLY A 152 5.92 1.20 10.29
CA GLY A 152 5.33 2.18 9.38
C GLY A 152 6.35 2.92 8.52
N ALA A 153 7.58 3.14 9.03
CA ALA A 153 8.67 3.76 8.30
C ALA A 153 9.25 2.84 7.21
N ALA A 154 9.20 1.53 7.40
CA ALA A 154 9.89 0.56 6.56
C ALA A 154 9.45 0.62 5.09
N ALA A 155 8.13 0.66 4.80
CA ALA A 155 7.64 0.78 3.43
C ALA A 155 8.10 2.08 2.75
N ASN A 156 8.14 3.18 3.49
CA ASN A 156 8.62 4.46 2.96
C ASN A 156 10.13 4.43 2.68
N ALA A 157 10.90 3.70 3.49
CA ALA A 157 12.32 3.43 3.21
C ALA A 157 12.48 2.61 1.91
N GLY A 158 11.64 1.60 1.69
CA GLY A 158 11.60 0.82 0.45
C GLY A 158 11.29 1.69 -0.77
N MET A 159 10.29 2.57 -0.68
CA MET A 159 9.96 3.52 -1.75
C MET A 159 11.10 4.52 -2.03
N ALA A 160 11.79 5.01 -0.98
CA ALA A 160 12.96 5.87 -1.13
C ALA A 160 14.12 5.13 -1.81
N LEU A 161 14.30 3.84 -1.51
CA LEU A 161 15.31 3.00 -2.15
C LEU A 161 15.08 2.89 -3.67
N VAL A 162 13.82 2.86 -4.14
CA VAL A 162 13.51 2.90 -5.58
C VAL A 162 14.04 4.16 -6.24
N ALA A 163 13.95 5.33 -5.58
CA ALA A 163 14.50 6.56 -6.11
C ALA A 163 16.04 6.50 -6.23
N VAL A 164 16.72 5.88 -5.26
CA VAL A 164 18.16 5.63 -5.32
C VAL A 164 18.50 4.68 -6.48
N VAL A 165 17.74 3.59 -6.64
CA VAL A 165 17.91 2.67 -7.79
C VAL A 165 17.69 3.41 -9.10
N SER A 166 16.72 4.32 -9.19
CA SER A 166 16.48 5.14 -10.37
C SER A 166 17.69 6.02 -10.72
N LEU A 167 18.31 6.66 -9.73
CA LEU A 167 19.53 7.46 -9.93
C LEU A 167 20.72 6.63 -10.43
N LEU A 168 20.82 5.40 -9.96
CA LEU A 168 21.93 4.49 -10.29
C LEU A 168 21.62 3.58 -11.49
N LEU A 169 20.45 3.70 -12.10
CA LEU A 169 19.93 2.75 -13.06
C LEU A 169 20.87 2.49 -14.24
N VAL A 170 21.45 3.54 -14.81
CA VAL A 170 22.40 3.44 -15.94
C VAL A 170 23.63 2.60 -15.55
N SER A 171 24.20 2.86 -14.38
CA SER A 171 25.37 2.11 -13.87
C SER A 171 25.00 0.66 -13.54
N ILE A 172 23.82 0.44 -12.95
CA ILE A 172 23.32 -0.91 -12.62
C ILE A 172 23.15 -1.74 -13.90
N VAL A 173 22.54 -1.17 -14.95
CA VAL A 173 22.33 -1.84 -16.24
C VAL A 173 23.65 -2.18 -16.91
N ALA A 174 24.60 -1.24 -16.95
CA ALA A 174 25.93 -1.46 -17.53
C ALA A 174 26.66 -2.59 -16.78
N THR A 175 26.74 -2.51 -15.45
CA THR A 175 27.42 -3.53 -14.61
C THR A 175 26.75 -4.90 -14.76
N ALA A 176 25.40 -4.95 -14.79
CA ALA A 176 24.69 -6.21 -14.99
C ALA A 176 24.99 -6.81 -16.35
N ARG A 177 25.01 -6.01 -17.43
CA ARG A 177 25.36 -6.47 -18.77
C ARG A 177 26.76 -7.07 -18.82
N ASP A 178 27.75 -6.35 -18.30
CA ASP A 178 29.15 -6.82 -18.29
C ASP A 178 29.32 -8.06 -17.43
N GLY A 179 28.66 -8.13 -16.27
CA GLY A 179 28.67 -9.30 -15.40
C GLY A 179 28.04 -10.54 -16.04
N LEU A 180 26.91 -10.39 -16.76
CA LEU A 180 26.26 -11.49 -17.46
C LEU A 180 27.09 -12.02 -18.63
N LEU A 181 27.74 -11.13 -19.39
CA LEU A 181 28.68 -11.53 -20.45
C LEU A 181 29.89 -12.24 -19.88
N ALA A 182 30.47 -11.72 -18.79
CA ALA A 182 31.59 -12.36 -18.08
C ALA A 182 31.23 -13.73 -17.50
N ALA A 183 29.97 -13.93 -17.11
CA ALA A 183 29.44 -15.22 -16.68
C ALA A 183 29.19 -16.21 -17.82
N GLY A 184 29.46 -15.82 -19.09
CA GLY A 184 29.35 -16.67 -20.27
C GLY A 184 27.97 -16.78 -20.87
N LEU A 185 27.02 -15.88 -20.54
CA LEU A 185 25.73 -15.83 -21.22
C LEU A 185 25.90 -15.28 -22.64
N GLY A 186 25.18 -15.85 -23.59
CA GLY A 186 25.20 -15.40 -25.00
C GLY A 186 24.62 -13.99 -25.15
N GLU A 187 25.19 -13.21 -26.08
CA GLU A 187 24.83 -11.79 -26.33
C GLU A 187 23.32 -11.57 -26.52
N ALA A 188 22.64 -12.46 -27.27
CA ALA A 188 21.19 -12.36 -27.48
C ALA A 188 20.38 -12.46 -26.18
N THR A 189 20.82 -13.32 -25.24
CA THR A 189 20.17 -13.45 -23.93
C THR A 189 20.42 -12.23 -23.07
N VAL A 190 21.66 -11.73 -23.09
CA VAL A 190 22.04 -10.52 -22.33
C VAL A 190 21.29 -9.31 -22.86
N GLU A 191 21.19 -9.15 -24.18
CA GLU A 191 20.41 -8.07 -24.80
C GLU A 191 18.92 -8.18 -24.43
N TRP A 192 18.33 -9.37 -24.47
CA TRP A 192 16.93 -9.57 -24.07
C TRP A 192 16.71 -9.21 -22.59
N LEU A 193 17.64 -9.53 -21.70
CA LEU A 193 17.57 -9.22 -20.28
C LEU A 193 17.76 -7.74 -19.98
N THR A 194 18.64 -7.06 -20.72
CA THR A 194 19.03 -5.68 -20.45
C THR A 194 18.30 -4.63 -21.28
N ARG A 195 17.50 -5.04 -22.24
CA ARG A 195 16.67 -4.13 -23.06
C ARG A 195 15.71 -3.31 -22.19
N GLY A 196 15.42 -2.08 -22.61
CA GLY A 196 14.47 -1.20 -21.95
C GLY A 196 14.85 -0.87 -20.52
N ASP A 197 16.09 -0.42 -20.29
CA ASP A 197 16.67 -0.15 -18.97
C ASP A 197 16.67 -1.37 -18.06
N ALA A 198 16.85 -2.57 -18.61
CA ALA A 198 16.90 -3.86 -17.91
C ALA A 198 15.64 -4.14 -17.05
N TRP A 199 14.46 -3.71 -17.51
CA TRP A 199 13.22 -3.90 -16.76
C TRP A 199 12.97 -5.36 -16.36
N ARG A 200 13.39 -6.33 -17.20
CA ARG A 200 13.28 -7.76 -16.91
C ARG A 200 14.12 -8.17 -15.70
N LEU A 201 15.39 -7.76 -15.69
CA LEU A 201 16.30 -8.06 -14.58
C LEU A 201 15.82 -7.40 -13.26
N LEU A 202 15.32 -6.18 -13.34
CA LEU A 202 14.78 -5.47 -12.17
C LEU A 202 13.52 -6.17 -11.62
N MET A 203 12.64 -6.66 -12.49
CA MET A 203 11.48 -7.46 -12.07
C MET A 203 11.92 -8.82 -11.49
N MET A 204 12.90 -9.50 -12.11
CA MET A 204 13.45 -10.76 -11.59
C MET A 204 14.12 -10.56 -10.23
N ALA A 205 14.82 -9.42 -10.02
CA ALA A 205 15.40 -9.07 -8.72
C ALA A 205 14.33 -8.88 -7.63
N GLY A 206 13.09 -8.58 -8.00
CA GLY A 206 11.93 -8.60 -7.11
C GLY A 206 11.61 -9.98 -6.50
N ALA A 207 12.27 -11.06 -6.96
CA ALA A 207 12.20 -12.37 -6.31
C ALA A 207 13.13 -12.50 -5.07
N LEU A 208 14.12 -11.61 -4.91
CA LEU A 208 15.10 -11.67 -3.81
C LEU A 208 14.47 -11.70 -2.40
N PRO A 209 13.37 -10.98 -2.11
CA PRO A 209 12.71 -11.08 -0.81
C PRO A 209 12.28 -12.50 -0.45
N GLY A 210 12.06 -13.39 -1.44
CA GLY A 210 11.76 -14.79 -1.20
C GLY A 210 12.84 -15.52 -0.38
N LEU A 211 14.10 -15.07 -0.45
CA LEU A 211 15.18 -15.60 0.39
C LEU A 211 14.95 -15.32 1.89
N LEU A 212 14.24 -14.25 2.23
CA LEU A 212 13.91 -13.91 3.60
C LEU A 212 13.03 -14.99 4.26
N VAL A 213 12.23 -15.71 3.47
CA VAL A 213 11.37 -16.79 3.98
C VAL A 213 12.18 -17.87 4.69
N PHE A 214 13.36 -18.20 4.19
CA PHE A 214 14.25 -19.17 4.83
C PHE A 214 14.63 -18.72 6.26
N PHE A 215 15.05 -17.47 6.41
CA PHE A 215 15.42 -16.91 7.72
C PHE A 215 14.21 -16.79 8.66
N ILE A 216 13.06 -16.37 8.12
CA ILE A 216 11.81 -16.28 8.91
C ILE A 216 11.46 -17.64 9.48
N ARG A 217 11.47 -18.68 8.67
CA ARG A 217 11.12 -20.05 9.09
C ARG A 217 12.08 -20.63 10.13
N MET A 218 13.35 -20.22 10.11
CA MET A 218 14.37 -20.72 11.03
C MET A 218 14.44 -19.94 12.36
N LEU A 219 14.22 -18.63 12.31
CA LEU A 219 14.59 -17.73 13.41
C LEU A 219 13.39 -17.07 14.11
N VAL A 220 12.23 -16.98 13.44
CA VAL A 220 11.07 -16.28 13.97
C VAL A 220 10.15 -17.25 14.69
N PRO A 221 9.88 -17.06 16.00
CA PRO A 221 8.92 -17.86 16.75
C PRO A 221 7.50 -17.51 16.35
N GLU A 222 6.58 -18.46 16.49
CA GLU A 222 5.15 -18.20 16.34
C GLU A 222 4.63 -17.40 17.56
N SER A 223 3.48 -16.75 17.41
CA SER A 223 2.82 -16.00 18.47
C SER A 223 2.30 -16.94 19.57
N GLU A 224 2.79 -16.79 20.79
CA GLU A 224 2.29 -17.53 21.96
C GLU A 224 0.79 -17.28 22.17
N ARG A 225 0.33 -16.04 22.00
CA ARG A 225 -1.10 -15.69 22.13
C ARG A 225 -1.96 -16.42 21.09
N TRP A 226 -1.43 -16.59 19.87
CA TRP A 226 -2.13 -17.37 18.86
C TRP A 226 -2.15 -18.87 19.21
N GLU A 227 -1.04 -19.42 19.72
CA GLU A 227 -0.97 -20.82 20.13
C GLU A 227 -1.95 -21.10 21.29
N GLU A 228 -2.04 -20.21 22.27
CA GLU A 228 -3.01 -20.28 23.36
C GLU A 228 -4.46 -20.24 22.83
N SER A 229 -4.75 -19.27 21.97
CA SER A 229 -6.08 -19.15 21.34
C SER A 229 -6.44 -20.39 20.50
N ARG A 230 -5.46 -20.98 19.81
CA ARG A 230 -5.63 -22.24 19.09
C ARG A 230 -5.89 -23.41 20.03
N ALA A 231 -5.16 -23.51 21.12
CA ALA A 231 -5.34 -24.56 22.13
C ALA A 231 -6.74 -24.50 22.77
N GLN A 232 -7.31 -23.30 22.89
CA GLN A 232 -8.69 -23.06 23.33
C GLN A 232 -9.76 -23.34 22.25
N GLY A 233 -9.34 -23.81 21.06
CA GLY A 233 -10.26 -24.18 19.96
C GLY A 233 -10.72 -23.02 19.07
N ALA A 234 -10.23 -21.79 19.24
CA ALA A 234 -10.67 -20.64 18.46
C ALA A 234 -10.50 -20.82 16.95
N THR A 235 -9.45 -21.55 16.50
CA THR A 235 -9.21 -21.78 15.08
C THR A 235 -10.23 -22.70 14.40
N SER A 236 -11.01 -23.48 15.18
CA SER A 236 -12.03 -24.42 14.65
C SER A 236 -13.22 -23.70 13.99
N HIS A 237 -13.44 -22.43 14.34
CA HIS A 237 -14.53 -21.64 13.77
C HIS A 237 -14.20 -21.02 12.40
N TRP A 238 -12.95 -21.13 11.90
CA TRP A 238 -12.57 -20.72 10.54
C TRP A 238 -12.88 -21.82 9.53
N VAL A 239 -13.60 -21.48 8.44
CA VAL A 239 -13.92 -22.42 7.34
C VAL A 239 -13.45 -21.86 6.00
N THR A 240 -13.00 -22.76 5.10
CA THR A 240 -12.51 -22.37 3.77
C THR A 240 -13.58 -21.69 2.92
N ARG A 241 -14.86 -22.01 3.15
CA ARG A 241 -16.01 -21.37 2.47
C ARG A 241 -16.06 -19.85 2.71
N ASP A 242 -15.45 -19.35 3.78
CA ASP A 242 -15.36 -17.92 4.05
C ASP A 242 -14.63 -17.16 2.92
N LEU A 243 -13.71 -17.83 2.22
CA LEU A 243 -12.97 -17.25 1.08
C LEU A 243 -13.84 -16.96 -0.15
N LEU A 244 -15.02 -17.56 -0.27
CA LEU A 244 -15.98 -17.22 -1.34
C LEU A 244 -16.37 -15.74 -1.26
N GLY A 245 -16.45 -15.18 -0.05
CA GLY A 245 -16.66 -13.75 0.14
C GLY A 245 -15.52 -12.91 -0.42
N VAL A 246 -14.27 -13.33 -0.19
CA VAL A 246 -13.08 -12.62 -0.69
C VAL A 246 -13.06 -12.64 -2.22
N LEU A 247 -13.35 -13.79 -2.84
CA LEU A 247 -13.45 -13.93 -4.30
C LEU A 247 -14.53 -13.02 -4.87
N GLY A 248 -15.75 -13.06 -4.29
CA GLY A 248 -16.86 -12.20 -4.71
C GLY A 248 -16.56 -10.72 -4.56
N GLY A 249 -15.95 -10.32 -3.43
CA GLY A 249 -15.49 -8.95 -3.21
C GLY A 249 -14.43 -8.50 -4.20
N GLY A 250 -13.44 -9.35 -4.48
CA GLY A 250 -12.39 -9.09 -5.47
C GLY A 250 -12.95 -8.92 -6.89
N LEU A 251 -13.86 -9.81 -7.31
CA LEU A 251 -14.53 -9.69 -8.61
C LEU A 251 -15.33 -8.40 -8.72
N ALA A 252 -16.01 -7.98 -7.65
CA ALA A 252 -16.74 -6.71 -7.63
C ALA A 252 -15.82 -5.51 -7.83
N VAL A 253 -14.62 -5.51 -7.21
CA VAL A 253 -13.64 -4.43 -7.40
C VAL A 253 -13.03 -4.48 -8.81
N LEU A 254 -12.71 -5.66 -9.34
CA LEU A 254 -12.26 -5.80 -10.73
C LEU A 254 -13.31 -5.30 -11.73
N ALA A 255 -14.59 -5.53 -11.44
CA ALA A 255 -15.67 -4.97 -12.26
C ALA A 255 -15.71 -3.44 -12.22
N ILE A 256 -15.46 -2.81 -11.05
CA ILE A 256 -15.31 -1.34 -10.96
C ILE A 256 -14.17 -0.85 -11.86
N VAL A 257 -13.01 -1.51 -11.80
CA VAL A 257 -11.87 -1.16 -12.67
C VAL A 257 -12.28 -1.25 -14.14
N GLY A 258 -12.93 -2.35 -14.55
CA GLY A 258 -13.40 -2.56 -15.93
C GLY A 258 -14.42 -1.52 -16.40
N VAL A 259 -15.22 -0.94 -15.50
CA VAL A 259 -16.17 0.14 -15.83
C VAL A 259 -15.45 1.41 -16.29
N TRP A 260 -14.30 1.73 -15.66
CA TRP A 260 -13.56 2.98 -15.90
C TRP A 260 -12.38 2.83 -16.88
N MET A 261 -12.03 1.60 -17.28
CA MET A 261 -10.96 1.37 -18.25
C MET A 261 -11.31 1.93 -19.64
N PRO A 262 -10.30 2.23 -20.46
CA PRO A 262 -10.49 2.50 -21.90
C PRO A 262 -11.29 1.37 -22.55
N GLY A 263 -12.37 1.75 -23.27
CA GLY A 263 -13.32 0.77 -23.83
C GLY A 263 -14.29 0.14 -22.82
N GLY A 264 -14.25 0.54 -21.53
CA GLY A 264 -15.19 0.14 -20.51
C GLY A 264 -16.57 0.81 -20.64
N LEU A 265 -17.46 0.57 -19.65
CA LEU A 265 -18.83 1.06 -19.68
C LEU A 265 -18.92 2.58 -19.85
N VAL A 266 -18.12 3.34 -19.10
CA VAL A 266 -18.13 4.82 -19.14
C VAL A 266 -17.62 5.32 -20.49
N ALA A 267 -16.56 4.73 -21.04
CA ALA A 267 -16.03 5.08 -22.35
C ALA A 267 -17.04 4.80 -23.49
N ARG A 268 -17.79 3.69 -23.40
CA ARG A 268 -18.78 3.29 -24.42
C ARG A 268 -20.07 4.09 -24.35
N THR A 269 -20.52 4.45 -23.14
CA THR A 269 -21.83 5.09 -22.94
C THR A 269 -21.75 6.62 -22.82
N GLY A 270 -20.56 7.16 -22.55
CA GLY A 270 -20.37 8.57 -22.17
C GLY A 270 -21.04 8.95 -20.83
N SER A 271 -21.63 7.98 -20.13
CA SER A 271 -22.43 8.22 -18.93
C SER A 271 -21.62 8.10 -17.64
N GLY A 272 -21.18 9.23 -17.08
CA GLY A 272 -20.57 9.28 -15.75
C GLY A 272 -21.51 8.79 -14.63
N LEU A 273 -22.84 8.98 -14.80
CA LEU A 273 -23.83 8.49 -13.85
C LEU A 273 -23.86 6.95 -13.81
N ALA A 274 -23.83 6.28 -14.97
CA ALA A 274 -23.74 4.83 -15.04
C ALA A 274 -22.46 4.31 -14.36
N GLY A 275 -21.34 4.97 -14.60
CA GLY A 275 -20.08 4.68 -13.91
C GLY A 275 -20.16 4.85 -12.40
N ALA A 276 -20.77 5.93 -11.91
CA ALA A 276 -20.96 6.18 -10.48
C ALA A 276 -21.87 5.11 -9.82
N VAL A 277 -22.98 4.76 -10.44
CA VAL A 277 -23.90 3.71 -9.95
C VAL A 277 -23.18 2.35 -9.90
N ALA A 278 -22.47 1.97 -10.97
CA ALA A 278 -21.70 0.74 -11.01
C ALA A 278 -20.60 0.70 -9.92
N THR A 279 -19.91 1.82 -9.69
CA THR A 279 -18.91 1.96 -8.64
C THR A 279 -19.51 1.79 -7.25
N LEU A 280 -20.61 2.46 -6.93
CA LEU A 280 -21.26 2.36 -5.63
C LEU A 280 -21.78 0.95 -5.38
N THR A 281 -22.39 0.31 -6.39
CA THR A 281 -22.85 -1.08 -6.32
C THR A 281 -21.68 -2.04 -6.09
N GLY A 282 -20.60 -1.90 -6.87
CA GLY A 282 -19.41 -2.71 -6.73
C GLY A 282 -18.73 -2.55 -5.37
N LEU A 283 -18.66 -1.32 -4.83
CA LEU A 283 -18.17 -1.06 -3.46
C LEU A 283 -19.02 -1.75 -2.40
N GLY A 284 -20.34 -1.70 -2.53
CA GLY A 284 -21.26 -2.39 -1.61
C GLY A 284 -21.02 -3.91 -1.63
N LEU A 285 -20.90 -4.50 -2.81
CA LEU A 285 -20.61 -5.93 -2.98
C LEU A 285 -19.21 -6.30 -2.44
N ALA A 286 -18.20 -5.49 -2.72
CA ALA A 286 -16.85 -5.67 -2.20
C ALA A 286 -16.82 -5.62 -0.67
N LEU A 287 -17.49 -4.65 -0.08
CA LEU A 287 -17.60 -4.51 1.37
C LEU A 287 -18.25 -5.74 2.02
N VAL A 288 -19.37 -6.20 1.46
CA VAL A 288 -20.05 -7.42 1.95
C VAL A 288 -19.14 -8.64 1.81
N GLY A 289 -18.49 -8.79 0.67
CA GLY A 289 -17.59 -9.90 0.37
C GLY A 289 -16.39 -9.96 1.32
N PHE A 290 -15.69 -8.85 1.50
CA PHE A 290 -14.51 -8.82 2.36
C PHE A 290 -14.83 -8.87 3.87
N LEU A 291 -16.04 -8.46 4.28
CA LEU A 291 -16.50 -8.64 5.65
C LEU A 291 -16.96 -10.07 5.96
N HIS A 292 -17.25 -10.87 4.92
CA HIS A 292 -17.83 -12.19 5.08
C HIS A 292 -17.01 -13.13 5.98
N PRO A 293 -15.67 -13.25 5.84
CA PRO A 293 -14.86 -14.15 6.66
C PRO A 293 -14.98 -13.87 8.16
N VAL A 294 -14.79 -12.61 8.56
CA VAL A 294 -14.84 -12.23 9.98
C VAL A 294 -16.27 -12.36 10.54
N ARG A 295 -17.28 -11.93 9.76
CA ARG A 295 -18.68 -12.09 10.17
C ARG A 295 -19.07 -13.56 10.30
N GLY A 296 -18.63 -14.39 9.38
CA GLY A 296 -18.87 -15.84 9.40
C GLY A 296 -18.25 -16.49 10.63
N TYR A 297 -16.98 -16.16 10.91
CA TYR A 297 -16.30 -16.61 12.13
C TYR A 297 -17.06 -16.21 13.39
N LEU A 298 -17.35 -14.92 13.57
CA LEU A 298 -18.03 -14.41 14.76
C LEU A 298 -19.43 -15.03 14.98
N ARG A 299 -20.17 -15.30 13.91
CA ARG A 299 -21.47 -15.99 14.01
C ARG A 299 -21.32 -17.43 14.49
N ARG A 300 -20.33 -18.16 13.97
CA ARG A 300 -20.09 -19.57 14.36
C ARG A 300 -19.58 -19.67 15.80
N ALA A 301 -18.67 -18.78 16.21
CA ALA A 301 -18.16 -18.73 17.57
C ALA A 301 -19.27 -18.36 18.58
N GLU A 302 -20.17 -17.44 18.22
CA GLU A 302 -21.36 -17.07 19.00
C GLU A 302 -22.35 -18.24 19.10
N ALA A 303 -22.64 -18.92 17.99
CA ALA A 303 -23.52 -20.09 17.95
C ALA A 303 -22.99 -21.29 18.73
N ALA A 304 -21.67 -21.44 18.81
CA ALA A 304 -20.99 -22.46 19.60
C ALA A 304 -20.87 -22.08 21.10
N GLY A 305 -21.31 -20.88 21.49
CA GLY A 305 -21.18 -20.39 22.87
C GLY A 305 -19.75 -19.99 23.28
N ALA A 306 -18.81 -19.95 22.32
CA ALA A 306 -17.42 -19.59 22.57
C ALA A 306 -17.25 -18.09 22.88
N ILE A 307 -18.13 -17.23 22.38
CA ILE A 307 -18.17 -15.78 22.64
C ILE A 307 -19.61 -15.32 22.89
N SER A 308 -19.75 -14.27 23.71
CA SER A 308 -21.08 -13.65 23.93
C SER A 308 -21.51 -12.78 22.74
N ALA A 309 -22.80 -12.51 22.59
CA ALA A 309 -23.37 -11.64 21.58
C ALA A 309 -22.77 -10.22 21.64
N ASP A 310 -22.50 -9.69 22.84
CA ASP A 310 -21.88 -8.38 23.03
C ASP A 310 -20.40 -8.37 22.60
N SER A 311 -19.68 -9.46 22.88
CA SER A 311 -18.30 -9.65 22.41
C SER A 311 -18.22 -9.76 20.88
N ALA A 312 -19.24 -10.28 20.21
CA ALA A 312 -19.31 -10.35 18.76
C ALA A 312 -19.70 -9.01 18.08
N ARG A 313 -20.48 -8.16 18.75
CA ARG A 313 -20.94 -6.87 18.19
C ARG A 313 -19.83 -5.84 18.07
N ARG A 314 -18.93 -5.76 19.05
CA ARG A 314 -17.85 -4.77 19.08
C ARG A 314 -16.88 -4.91 17.89
N PRO A 315 -16.31 -6.08 17.58
CA PRO A 315 -15.44 -6.25 16.41
C PRO A 315 -16.15 -5.92 15.09
N ARG A 316 -17.44 -6.26 14.94
CA ARG A 316 -18.22 -5.94 13.72
C ARG A 316 -18.33 -4.43 13.46
N ARG A 317 -18.53 -3.63 14.52
CA ARG A 317 -18.56 -2.15 14.41
C ARG A 317 -17.18 -1.59 14.16
N HIS A 318 -16.17 -2.07 14.87
CA HIS A 318 -14.80 -1.60 14.73
C HIS A 318 -14.22 -1.89 13.34
N LEU A 319 -14.61 -3.00 12.68
CA LEU A 319 -14.19 -3.33 11.31
C LEU A 319 -14.52 -2.22 10.32
N LEU A 320 -15.78 -1.76 10.30
CA LEU A 320 -16.21 -0.71 9.38
C LEU A 320 -15.54 0.63 9.69
N LEU A 321 -15.49 1.00 10.98
CA LEU A 321 -14.85 2.24 11.40
C LEU A 321 -13.35 2.25 11.09
N ALA A 322 -12.67 1.14 11.35
CA ALA A 322 -11.24 0.99 11.05
C ALA A 322 -10.98 1.07 9.54
N ALA A 323 -11.84 0.44 8.71
CA ALA A 323 -11.73 0.53 7.26
C ALA A 323 -11.97 1.96 6.73
N CYS A 324 -12.94 2.69 7.27
CA CYS A 324 -13.17 4.09 6.93
C CYS A 324 -11.98 4.96 7.35
N LEU A 325 -11.48 4.78 8.59
CA LEU A 325 -10.32 5.53 9.08
C LEU A 325 -9.03 5.20 8.30
N ALA A 326 -8.85 3.96 7.83
CA ALA A 326 -7.74 3.61 6.96
C ALA A 326 -7.92 4.17 5.53
N GLY A 327 -9.15 4.23 5.05
CA GLY A 327 -9.48 4.79 3.73
C GLY A 327 -9.14 6.28 3.60
N VAL A 328 -9.30 7.05 4.67
CA VAL A 328 -9.04 8.51 4.66
C VAL A 328 -7.59 8.82 4.25
N PRO A 329 -6.55 8.37 4.96
CA PRO A 329 -5.18 8.70 4.57
C PRO A 329 -4.72 8.00 3.30
N LEU A 330 -5.21 6.79 3.01
CA LEU A 330 -4.92 6.12 1.76
C LEU A 330 -5.48 6.91 0.56
N MET A 331 -6.71 7.40 0.66
CA MET A 331 -7.30 8.25 -0.37
C MET A 331 -6.60 9.61 -0.47
N GLY A 332 -6.20 10.20 0.65
CA GLY A 332 -5.41 11.43 0.68
C GLY A 332 -4.04 11.26 0.02
N THR A 333 -3.33 10.16 0.32
CA THR A 333 -2.02 9.87 -0.26
C THR A 333 -2.13 9.59 -1.77
N TRP A 334 -3.01 8.69 -2.18
CA TRP A 334 -3.14 8.29 -3.59
C TRP A 334 -3.93 9.28 -4.45
N GLY A 335 -4.79 10.08 -3.86
CA GLY A 335 -5.56 11.11 -4.58
C GLY A 335 -4.86 12.46 -4.67
N SER A 336 -4.10 12.86 -3.65
CA SER A 336 -3.50 14.20 -3.57
C SER A 336 -1.98 14.17 -3.61
N VAL A 337 -1.35 13.43 -2.70
CA VAL A 337 0.09 13.54 -2.41
C VAL A 337 0.98 12.90 -3.49
N GLN A 338 0.56 11.78 -4.07
CA GLN A 338 1.34 11.11 -5.11
C GLN A 338 1.63 11.98 -6.35
N TRP A 339 0.80 13.00 -6.59
CA TRP A 339 0.94 13.91 -7.74
C TRP A 339 1.99 14.99 -7.53
N ILE A 340 2.50 15.17 -6.30
CA ILE A 340 3.54 16.17 -5.99
C ILE A 340 4.78 15.97 -6.86
N VAL A 341 5.17 14.72 -7.13
CA VAL A 341 6.33 14.41 -7.98
C VAL A 341 6.10 14.85 -9.43
N LYS A 342 4.91 14.57 -9.99
CA LYS A 342 4.54 15.05 -11.33
C LYS A 342 4.47 16.58 -11.40
N TRP A 343 3.90 17.17 -10.37
CA TRP A 343 3.80 18.62 -10.27
C TRP A 343 5.19 19.28 -10.13
N ALA A 344 6.10 18.70 -9.36
CA ALA A 344 7.48 19.15 -9.26
C ALA A 344 8.18 19.20 -10.63
N ILE A 345 8.00 18.16 -11.45
CA ILE A 345 8.53 18.10 -12.81
C ILE A 345 7.89 19.19 -13.69
N ALA A 346 6.58 19.41 -13.58
CA ALA A 346 5.88 20.43 -14.34
C ALA A 346 6.35 21.85 -13.97
N VAL A 347 6.55 22.13 -12.68
CA VAL A 347 7.07 23.40 -12.18
C VAL A 347 8.50 23.65 -12.67
N ASP A 348 9.37 22.61 -12.63
CA ASP A 348 10.74 22.71 -13.14
C ASP A 348 10.77 22.98 -14.65
N LYS A 349 9.98 22.23 -15.43
CA LYS A 349 9.84 22.46 -16.87
C LYS A 349 9.37 23.88 -17.19
N ALA A 350 8.39 24.39 -16.45
CA ALA A 350 7.88 25.74 -16.64
C ALA A 350 8.96 26.81 -16.32
N ALA A 351 9.79 26.57 -15.29
CA ALA A 351 10.91 27.44 -14.96
C ALA A 351 11.98 27.44 -16.05
N VAL A 352 12.32 26.27 -16.61
CA VAL A 352 13.27 26.15 -17.74
C VAL A 352 12.72 26.85 -18.99
N ALA A 353 11.43 26.70 -19.30
CA ALA A 353 10.79 27.39 -20.42
C ALA A 353 10.81 28.93 -20.27
N ALA A 354 10.85 29.43 -19.02
CA ALA A 354 11.00 30.86 -18.70
C ALA A 354 12.47 31.33 -18.68
N GLY A 355 13.43 30.50 -19.12
CA GLY A 355 14.86 30.84 -19.17
C GLY A 355 15.67 30.46 -17.93
N GLY A 356 15.09 29.74 -16.97
CA GLY A 356 15.79 29.19 -15.82
C GLY A 356 16.64 27.96 -16.16
N SER A 357 17.54 27.57 -15.23
CA SER A 357 18.30 26.34 -15.34
C SER A 357 17.48 25.15 -14.84
N PRO A 358 17.60 23.95 -15.47
CA PRO A 358 16.93 22.75 -15.01
C PRO A 358 17.41 22.35 -13.60
N ALA A 359 16.50 21.88 -12.77
CA ALA A 359 16.87 21.40 -11.44
C ALA A 359 17.57 20.02 -11.54
N TRP A 360 18.48 19.78 -10.60
CA TRP A 360 19.16 18.50 -10.49
C TRP A 360 18.15 17.40 -10.11
N HIS A 361 17.89 16.48 -11.02
CA HIS A 361 17.02 15.30 -10.79
C HIS A 361 15.74 15.61 -10.00
N ALA A 362 14.93 16.57 -10.47
CA ALA A 362 13.74 17.07 -9.76
C ALA A 362 12.79 15.96 -9.31
N LYS A 363 12.62 14.90 -10.11
CA LYS A 363 11.81 13.73 -9.78
C LYS A 363 12.36 12.98 -8.58
N GLU A 364 13.60 12.53 -8.67
CA GLU A 364 14.26 11.70 -7.66
C GLU A 364 14.48 12.47 -6.36
N ALA A 365 14.93 13.72 -6.45
CA ALA A 365 15.13 14.59 -5.29
C ALA A 365 13.80 14.80 -4.53
N THR A 366 12.69 15.02 -5.22
CA THR A 366 11.37 15.14 -4.59
C THR A 366 10.96 13.82 -3.92
N GLN A 367 11.15 12.67 -4.59
CA GLN A 367 10.82 11.36 -4.02
C GLN A 367 11.65 11.05 -2.77
N ILE A 368 12.95 11.36 -2.77
CA ILE A 368 13.83 11.17 -1.61
C ILE A 368 13.40 12.08 -0.46
N ALA A 369 13.16 13.37 -0.72
CA ALA A 369 12.70 14.31 0.29
C ALA A 369 11.38 13.85 0.94
N MET A 370 10.40 13.43 0.13
CA MET A 370 9.14 12.87 0.59
C MET A 370 9.35 11.58 1.38
N GLY A 371 10.24 10.70 0.94
CA GLY A 371 10.57 9.45 1.65
C GLY A 371 11.16 9.70 3.04
N ILE A 372 12.11 10.63 3.16
CA ILE A 372 12.68 11.04 4.44
C ILE A 372 11.58 11.62 5.35
N GLY A 373 10.75 12.52 4.82
CA GLY A 373 9.62 13.07 5.55
C GLY A 373 8.69 11.99 6.11
N ALA A 374 8.34 11.01 5.27
CA ALA A 374 7.48 9.90 5.67
C ALA A 374 8.10 9.02 6.76
N ILE A 375 9.39 8.68 6.66
CA ILE A 375 10.11 7.90 7.68
C ILE A 375 10.05 8.62 9.03
N VAL A 376 10.41 9.90 9.06
CA VAL A 376 10.37 10.71 10.29
C VAL A 376 8.95 10.84 10.81
N GLY A 377 8.00 11.15 9.93
CA GLY A 377 6.60 11.35 10.29
C GLY A 377 5.96 10.11 10.92
N THR A 378 6.18 8.92 10.37
CA THR A 378 5.63 7.67 10.92
C THR A 378 6.13 7.38 12.33
N ILE A 379 7.41 7.59 12.61
CA ILE A 379 8.00 7.37 13.94
C ILE A 379 7.47 8.42 14.94
N VAL A 380 7.53 9.69 14.58
CA VAL A 380 7.08 10.80 15.44
C VAL A 380 5.59 10.64 15.81
N VAL A 381 4.77 10.30 14.83
CA VAL A 381 3.33 10.14 15.05
C VAL A 381 3.00 8.93 15.92
N ALA A 382 3.68 7.81 15.71
CA ALA A 382 3.47 6.63 16.55
C ALA A 382 3.83 6.92 18.02
N LEU A 383 4.94 7.62 18.26
CA LEU A 383 5.35 8.07 19.61
C LEU A 383 4.34 9.09 20.19
N ALA A 384 3.88 10.05 19.38
CA ALA A 384 2.86 11.01 19.79
C ALA A 384 1.54 10.32 20.15
N ALA A 385 1.11 9.33 19.36
CA ALA A 385 -0.08 8.53 19.66
C ALA A 385 0.09 7.71 20.95
N GLY A 386 1.31 7.24 21.23
CA GLY A 386 1.65 6.61 22.52
C GLY A 386 1.50 7.57 23.68
N ARG A 387 1.94 8.82 23.52
CA ARG A 387 1.98 9.83 24.59
C ARG A 387 0.65 10.56 24.80
N PHE A 388 -0.01 11.01 23.72
CA PHE A 388 -1.19 11.89 23.80
C PHE A 388 -2.52 11.15 23.58
N GLY A 389 -2.49 9.89 23.17
CA GLY A 389 -3.68 9.09 22.85
C GLY A 389 -3.92 8.96 21.35
N ARG A 390 -4.64 7.87 20.99
CA ARG A 390 -4.82 7.46 19.59
C ARG A 390 -5.72 8.42 18.82
N ARG A 391 -6.79 8.88 19.47
CA ARG A 391 -7.77 9.80 18.87
C ARG A 391 -7.16 11.18 18.60
N ILE A 392 -6.46 11.74 19.58
CA ILE A 392 -5.85 13.09 19.47
C ILE A 392 -4.77 13.09 18.39
N ALA A 393 -3.92 12.06 18.36
CA ALA A 393 -2.88 11.94 17.35
C ALA A 393 -3.47 11.87 15.92
N TYR A 394 -4.52 11.09 15.72
CA TYR A 394 -5.20 11.00 14.42
C TYR A 394 -5.84 12.34 14.00
N LEU A 395 -6.53 13.02 14.93
CA LEU A 395 -7.12 14.32 14.67
C LEU A 395 -6.06 15.37 14.29
N ALA A 396 -4.96 15.40 15.05
CA ALA A 396 -3.83 16.30 14.78
C ALA A 396 -3.22 16.04 13.40
N LEU A 397 -3.11 14.76 13.01
CA LEU A 397 -2.66 14.38 11.66
C LEU A 397 -3.59 14.86 10.56
N CYS A 398 -4.91 14.70 10.74
CA CYS A 398 -5.88 15.22 9.77
C CYS A 398 -5.70 16.73 9.56
N ALA A 399 -5.61 17.49 10.65
CA ALA A 399 -5.41 18.94 10.60
C ALA A 399 -4.05 19.31 9.95
N ALA A 400 -2.97 18.64 10.38
CA ALA A 400 -1.63 18.89 9.85
C ALA A 400 -1.52 18.52 8.37
N SER A 401 -2.18 17.44 7.93
CA SER A 401 -2.22 17.03 6.51
C SER A 401 -2.90 18.07 5.64
N ILE A 402 -4.07 18.59 6.05
CA ILE A 402 -4.76 19.66 5.32
C ILE A 402 -3.87 20.91 5.27
N ALA A 403 -3.32 21.33 6.41
CA ALA A 403 -2.51 22.54 6.50
C ALA A 403 -1.23 22.45 5.64
N SER A 404 -0.51 21.33 5.71
CA SER A 404 0.73 21.13 4.95
C SER A 404 0.49 21.01 3.44
N ILE A 405 -0.57 20.30 3.02
CA ILE A 405 -0.98 20.23 1.60
C ILE A 405 -1.37 21.62 1.09
N ALA A 406 -2.16 22.38 1.85
CA ALA A 406 -2.53 23.73 1.48
C ALA A 406 -1.29 24.65 1.39
N ALA A 407 -0.39 24.58 2.38
CA ALA A 407 0.84 25.37 2.37
C ALA A 407 1.72 25.06 1.14
N LEU A 408 1.86 23.78 0.77
CA LEU A 408 2.62 23.39 -0.42
C LEU A 408 1.97 23.90 -1.70
N TYR A 409 0.71 23.56 -1.93
CA TYR A 409 0.04 23.84 -3.20
C TYR A 409 -0.31 25.32 -3.42
N LEU A 410 -0.54 26.08 -2.35
CA LEU A 410 -0.84 27.53 -2.44
C LEU A 410 0.42 28.39 -2.34
N GLY A 411 1.42 27.95 -1.56
CA GLY A 411 2.59 28.76 -1.23
C GLY A 411 3.74 28.67 -2.23
N PHE A 412 3.83 27.59 -3.01
CA PHE A 412 4.98 27.37 -3.87
C PHE A 412 4.62 27.46 -5.36
N ARG A 413 5.45 28.18 -6.14
CA ARG A 413 5.35 28.33 -7.60
C ARG A 413 6.67 28.04 -8.31
N SER A 414 7.75 27.82 -7.57
CA SER A 414 9.08 27.51 -8.07
C SER A 414 9.64 26.28 -7.36
N TYR A 415 10.39 25.49 -8.09
CA TYR A 415 11.12 24.35 -7.55
C TYR A 415 12.40 24.81 -6.84
N GLY A 416 12.76 24.17 -5.73
CA GLY A 416 13.96 24.49 -4.97
C GLY A 416 13.97 23.84 -3.59
N GLY A 417 14.95 24.17 -2.75
CA GLY A 417 15.12 23.57 -1.42
C GLY A 417 13.92 23.71 -0.50
N TRP A 418 13.25 24.86 -0.50
CA TRP A 418 12.05 25.08 0.28
C TRP A 418 10.85 24.27 -0.23
N PHE A 419 10.74 24.07 -1.56
CA PHE A 419 9.76 23.17 -2.13
C PHE A 419 9.98 21.73 -1.65
N LEU A 420 11.24 21.25 -1.68
CA LEU A 420 11.59 19.92 -1.19
C LEU A 420 11.28 19.75 0.30
N LEU A 421 11.59 20.76 1.12
CA LEU A 421 11.24 20.74 2.54
C LEU A 421 9.71 20.69 2.75
N ALA A 422 8.96 21.51 2.01
CA ALA A 422 7.49 21.50 2.10
C ALA A 422 6.91 20.13 1.64
N ALA A 423 7.44 19.53 0.57
CA ALA A 423 7.05 18.20 0.12
C ALA A 423 7.38 17.12 1.17
N ALA A 424 8.54 17.21 1.85
CA ALA A 424 8.89 16.33 2.95
C ALA A 424 7.92 16.48 4.12
N VAL A 425 7.53 17.71 4.50
CA VAL A 425 6.56 17.98 5.58
C VAL A 425 5.17 17.44 5.22
N VAL A 426 4.72 17.62 3.97
CA VAL A 426 3.45 17.03 3.50
C VAL A 426 3.49 15.51 3.67
N ASN A 427 4.58 14.87 3.26
CA ASN A 427 4.65 13.41 3.37
C ASN A 427 4.86 12.95 4.82
N ALA A 428 5.51 13.73 5.67
CA ALA A 428 5.61 13.46 7.11
C ALA A 428 4.22 13.43 7.78
N THR A 429 3.33 14.36 7.45
CA THR A 429 1.99 14.41 8.00
C THR A 429 1.08 13.35 7.40
N THR A 430 1.07 13.19 6.08
CA THR A 430 0.16 12.26 5.38
C THR A 430 0.59 10.80 5.49
N ALA A 431 1.88 10.49 5.50
CA ALA A 431 2.39 9.15 5.76
C ALA A 431 2.47 8.82 7.26
N GLY A 432 2.39 9.80 8.16
CA GLY A 432 2.37 9.60 9.61
C GLY A 432 1.30 8.61 10.07
N PHE A 433 0.18 8.50 9.34
CA PHE A 433 -0.87 7.51 9.60
C PHE A 433 -0.37 6.06 9.51
N TYR A 434 0.67 5.79 8.72
CA TYR A 434 1.26 4.44 8.63
C TYR A 434 2.02 4.05 9.91
N GLY A 435 2.40 4.99 10.76
CA GLY A 435 2.85 4.73 12.13
C GLY A 435 1.71 4.56 13.14
N TRP A 436 0.56 5.21 12.88
CA TRP A 436 -0.64 5.10 13.71
C TRP A 436 -1.35 3.74 13.55
N PHE A 437 -1.46 3.22 12.31
CA PHE A 437 -2.17 1.97 12.02
C PHE A 437 -1.58 0.74 12.72
N PRO A 438 -0.26 0.48 12.67
CA PRO A 438 0.33 -0.67 13.34
C PRO A 438 0.16 -0.63 14.86
N LEU A 439 -0.02 0.57 15.42
CA LEU A 439 -0.28 0.74 16.84
C LEU A 439 -1.75 0.45 17.19
N VAL A 440 -2.69 1.00 16.42
CA VAL A 440 -4.11 1.06 16.82
C VAL A 440 -4.92 -0.14 16.32
N LEU A 441 -4.68 -0.63 15.12
CA LEU A 441 -5.49 -1.71 14.57
C LEU A 441 -5.40 -3.01 15.40
N PRO A 442 -4.23 -3.44 15.93
CA PRO A 442 -4.16 -4.59 16.84
C PRO A 442 -4.98 -4.41 18.13
N GLU A 443 -5.08 -3.16 18.60
CA GLU A 443 -5.78 -2.82 19.86
C GLU A 443 -7.33 -2.86 19.70
N LEU A 444 -7.84 -2.94 18.46
CA LEU A 444 -9.28 -2.99 18.19
C LEU A 444 -9.85 -4.39 18.06
N PHE A 445 -9.00 -5.41 17.84
CA PHE A 445 -9.47 -6.74 17.45
C PHE A 445 -8.88 -7.85 18.35
N PRO A 446 -9.72 -8.83 18.78
CA PRO A 446 -9.24 -9.98 19.54
C PRO A 446 -8.31 -10.87 18.71
N THR A 447 -7.42 -11.60 19.40
CA THR A 447 -6.37 -12.45 18.81
C THR A 447 -6.91 -13.41 17.74
N ALA A 448 -8.08 -13.99 17.98
CA ALA A 448 -8.70 -14.99 17.09
C ALA A 448 -9.07 -14.49 15.69
N VAL A 449 -9.26 -13.17 15.51
CA VAL A 449 -9.64 -12.53 14.22
C VAL A 449 -8.74 -11.36 13.85
N ARG A 450 -7.66 -11.15 14.59
CA ARG A 450 -6.82 -9.94 14.51
C ARG A 450 -6.23 -9.74 13.12
N THR A 451 -5.59 -10.75 12.55
CA THR A 451 -4.94 -10.59 11.24
C THR A 451 -5.94 -10.41 10.10
N THR A 452 -7.05 -11.15 10.11
CA THR A 452 -8.11 -10.97 9.11
C THR A 452 -8.75 -9.58 9.21
N ALA A 453 -9.04 -9.13 10.43
CA ALA A 453 -9.68 -7.84 10.67
C ALA A 453 -8.77 -6.66 10.29
N GLN A 454 -7.49 -6.72 10.64
CA GLN A 454 -6.50 -5.72 10.24
C GLN A 454 -6.27 -5.72 8.74
N GLY A 455 -6.13 -6.92 8.14
CA GLY A 455 -5.98 -7.10 6.71
C GLY A 455 -7.15 -6.50 5.93
N PHE A 456 -8.39 -6.73 6.40
CA PHE A 456 -9.57 -6.08 5.85
C PHE A 456 -9.53 -4.56 6.04
N ALA A 457 -9.37 -4.08 7.28
CA ALA A 457 -9.48 -2.66 7.60
C ALA A 457 -8.47 -1.81 6.80
N TYR A 458 -7.22 -2.24 6.76
CA TYR A 458 -6.16 -1.53 6.04
C TYR A 458 -6.33 -1.63 4.51
N ASN A 459 -6.58 -2.83 3.99
CA ASN A 459 -6.59 -3.03 2.55
C ASN A 459 -7.90 -2.61 1.87
N PHE A 460 -9.04 -2.56 2.59
CA PHE A 460 -10.26 -1.98 2.05
C PHE A 460 -10.08 -0.48 1.73
N GLY A 461 -9.26 0.22 2.51
CA GLY A 461 -8.85 1.58 2.20
C GLY A 461 -8.12 1.72 0.84
N ARG A 462 -7.41 0.68 0.39
CA ARG A 462 -6.78 0.64 -0.95
C ARG A 462 -7.80 0.58 -2.08
N VAL A 463 -8.96 -0.06 -1.86
CA VAL A 463 -10.07 -0.03 -2.84
C VAL A 463 -10.60 1.40 -3.00
N LEU A 464 -10.79 2.10 -1.89
CA LEU A 464 -11.20 3.51 -1.92
C LEU A 464 -10.14 4.39 -2.59
N ALA A 465 -8.86 4.15 -2.28
CA ALA A 465 -7.74 4.85 -2.91
C ALA A 465 -7.66 4.61 -4.42
N ALA A 466 -7.90 3.38 -4.88
CA ALA A 466 -7.93 3.05 -6.31
C ALA A 466 -9.02 3.86 -7.04
N ILE A 467 -10.21 3.98 -6.44
CA ILE A 467 -11.29 4.80 -7.00
C ILE A 467 -10.90 6.27 -7.00
N GLY A 468 -10.31 6.79 -5.92
CA GLY A 468 -9.79 8.15 -5.85
C GLY A 468 -8.76 8.44 -6.94
N SER A 469 -7.84 7.52 -7.18
CA SER A 469 -6.83 7.64 -8.24
C SER A 469 -7.45 7.67 -9.64
N LEU A 470 -8.49 6.85 -9.90
CA LEU A 470 -9.24 6.87 -11.16
C LEU A 470 -9.97 8.21 -11.39
N GLN A 471 -10.40 8.88 -10.33
CA GLN A 471 -11.10 10.16 -10.42
C GLN A 471 -10.15 11.37 -10.49
N THR A 472 -8.85 11.19 -10.24
CA THR A 472 -7.90 12.32 -10.26
C THR A 472 -7.75 12.92 -11.66
N ALA A 473 -7.63 12.12 -12.70
CA ALA A 473 -7.50 12.63 -14.07
C ALA A 473 -8.74 13.43 -14.52
N PRO A 474 -9.99 12.96 -14.35
CA PRO A 474 -11.19 13.77 -14.58
C PRO A 474 -11.23 15.07 -13.78
N LEU A 475 -10.79 15.04 -12.52
CA LEU A 475 -10.77 16.22 -11.64
C LEU A 475 -9.73 17.24 -12.12
N VAL A 476 -8.53 16.80 -12.49
CA VAL A 476 -7.49 17.65 -13.08
C VAL A 476 -8.02 18.26 -14.38
N ALA A 477 -8.64 17.47 -15.26
CA ALA A 477 -9.23 17.96 -16.49
C ALA A 477 -10.35 18.99 -16.24
N PHE A 478 -11.14 18.81 -15.19
CA PHE A 478 -12.15 19.78 -14.78
C PHE A 478 -11.51 21.13 -14.39
N PHE A 479 -10.46 21.12 -13.56
CA PHE A 479 -9.76 22.34 -13.13
C PHE A 479 -8.86 22.94 -14.23
N ALA A 480 -8.55 22.18 -15.26
CA ALA A 480 -7.78 22.64 -16.42
C ALA A 480 -8.64 23.41 -17.44
N ARG A 481 -9.97 23.38 -17.33
CA ARG A 481 -10.87 24.07 -18.27
C ARG A 481 -10.60 25.57 -18.28
N GLY A 482 -10.34 26.11 -19.48
CA GLY A 482 -10.04 27.51 -19.67
C GLY A 482 -8.63 27.96 -19.32
N LEU A 483 -7.74 27.03 -18.92
CA LEU A 483 -6.32 27.31 -18.72
C LEU A 483 -5.54 27.14 -20.04
N ASP A 484 -4.48 27.95 -20.19
CA ASP A 484 -3.48 27.78 -21.23
C ASP A 484 -2.83 26.38 -21.10
N PRO A 485 -2.65 25.62 -22.20
CA PRO A 485 -1.98 24.30 -22.18
C PRO A 485 -0.64 24.29 -21.43
N ALA A 486 0.16 25.35 -21.52
CA ALA A 486 1.43 25.48 -20.82
C ALA A 486 1.29 25.60 -19.29
N ARG A 487 0.12 26.00 -18.79
CA ARG A 487 -0.17 26.17 -17.35
C ARG A 487 -1.03 25.07 -16.77
N MET A 488 -1.61 24.20 -17.60
CA MET A 488 -2.55 23.16 -17.16
C MET A 488 -1.97 22.30 -16.02
N GLU A 489 -0.78 21.74 -16.19
CA GLU A 489 -0.17 20.87 -15.18
C GLU A 489 0.25 21.63 -13.93
N VAL A 490 0.74 22.87 -14.07
CA VAL A 490 1.21 23.70 -12.95
C VAL A 490 0.05 24.19 -12.07
N GLU A 491 -1.14 24.47 -12.65
CA GLU A 491 -2.26 25.06 -11.93
C GLU A 491 -3.37 24.06 -11.58
N ALA A 492 -3.66 23.07 -12.43
CA ALA A 492 -4.77 22.15 -12.22
C ALA A 492 -4.46 21.08 -11.16
N PHE A 493 -3.21 20.56 -11.11
CA PHE A 493 -2.81 19.58 -10.09
C PHE A 493 -2.96 20.12 -8.66
N PRO A 494 -2.45 21.34 -8.31
CA PRO A 494 -2.67 21.91 -6.99
C PRO A 494 -4.14 22.04 -6.59
N ARG A 495 -5.00 22.49 -7.51
CA ARG A 495 -6.43 22.65 -7.26
C ARG A 495 -7.10 21.30 -6.99
N ALA A 496 -6.79 20.29 -7.79
CA ALA A 496 -7.30 18.93 -7.60
C ALA A 496 -6.80 18.32 -6.28
N GLY A 497 -5.51 18.47 -5.97
CA GLY A 497 -4.90 17.98 -4.74
C GLY A 497 -5.49 18.62 -3.48
N LEU A 498 -5.73 19.94 -3.50
CA LEU A 498 -6.40 20.64 -2.41
C LEU A 498 -7.84 20.14 -2.22
N TRP A 499 -8.59 19.96 -3.28
CA TRP A 499 -9.96 19.48 -3.20
C TRP A 499 -10.03 18.07 -2.60
N LEU A 500 -9.14 17.17 -3.03
CA LEU A 500 -9.06 15.80 -2.50
C LEU A 500 -8.58 15.75 -1.05
N SER A 501 -7.81 16.74 -0.58
CA SER A 501 -7.38 16.80 0.82
C SER A 501 -8.55 17.01 1.81
N ALA A 502 -9.72 17.44 1.34
CA ALA A 502 -10.92 17.56 2.18
C ALA A 502 -11.36 16.22 2.79
N ILE A 503 -10.90 15.07 2.27
CA ILE A 503 -11.17 13.76 2.86
C ILE A 503 -10.71 13.64 4.32
N TYR A 504 -9.67 14.39 4.71
CA TYR A 504 -9.18 14.40 6.09
C TYR A 504 -10.19 15.01 7.07
N LEU A 505 -11.14 15.86 6.62
CA LEU A 505 -12.25 16.35 7.45
C LEU A 505 -13.17 15.20 7.88
N LEU A 506 -13.42 14.24 6.96
CA LEU A 506 -14.17 13.04 7.30
C LEU A 506 -13.42 12.20 8.35
N GLY A 507 -12.11 12.06 8.22
CA GLY A 507 -11.27 11.37 9.21
C GLY A 507 -11.35 12.01 10.58
N ALA A 508 -11.26 13.35 10.64
CA ALA A 508 -11.38 14.13 11.88
C ALA A 508 -12.73 13.94 12.58
N ALA A 509 -13.81 13.75 11.82
CA ALA A 509 -15.13 13.44 12.36
C ALA A 509 -15.25 12.00 12.84
N LEU A 510 -14.78 11.02 12.05
CA LEU A 510 -14.94 9.60 12.32
C LEU A 510 -14.09 9.09 13.48
N ILE A 511 -12.95 9.73 13.78
CA ILE A 511 -12.03 9.25 14.83
C ILE A 511 -12.68 9.16 16.21
N TRP A 512 -13.69 9.97 16.49
CA TRP A 512 -14.39 9.98 17.76
C TRP A 512 -15.29 8.77 17.98
N LEU A 513 -15.57 8.01 16.94
CA LEU A 513 -16.44 6.82 17.00
C LEU A 513 -15.71 5.55 17.42
N ILE A 514 -14.37 5.49 17.37
CA ILE A 514 -13.58 4.38 17.92
C ILE A 514 -13.27 4.61 19.41
N PRO A 515 -13.01 3.54 20.19
CA PRO A 515 -12.59 3.71 21.58
C PRO A 515 -11.17 4.29 21.67
N GLU A 516 -10.89 5.06 22.74
CA GLU A 516 -9.51 5.34 23.09
C GLU A 516 -8.88 4.08 23.74
N THR A 517 -7.77 3.64 23.17
CA THR A 517 -7.12 2.37 23.55
C THR A 517 -5.80 2.56 24.31
N LYS A 518 -5.37 3.82 24.51
CA LYS A 518 -4.14 4.14 25.26
C LYS A 518 -4.13 3.46 26.63
N GLY A 519 -3.06 2.71 26.92
CA GLY A 519 -2.87 2.05 28.20
C GLY A 519 -3.74 0.81 28.43
N ARG A 520 -4.46 0.34 27.40
CA ARG A 520 -5.23 -0.91 27.50
C ARG A 520 -4.42 -2.09 26.96
N PRO A 521 -4.54 -3.27 27.57
CA PRO A 521 -3.97 -4.49 27.01
C PRO A 521 -4.62 -4.83 25.67
N LEU A 522 -3.93 -5.66 24.87
CA LEU A 522 -4.54 -6.18 23.64
C LEU A 522 -5.78 -7.02 23.97
N PRO A 523 -6.86 -6.92 23.20
CA PRO A 523 -8.02 -7.79 23.35
C PRO A 523 -7.66 -9.26 23.12
N GLU A 524 -8.17 -10.14 23.97
CA GLU A 524 -8.06 -11.60 23.84
C GLU A 524 -9.12 -12.19 22.94
#